data_8e24d35546f60adb752774d5e5731d46
#
_entry.id   8e24d35546f60adb752774d5e5731d46
#
_cell.length_a   1.000
_cell.length_b   1.000
_cell.length_c   1.000
_cell.angle_alpha   90.00
_cell.angle_beta   90.00
_cell.angle_gamma   90.00
#
_symmetry.space_group_name_H-M   'P 1'
#
loop_
_entity.id
_entity.type
_entity.pdbx_description
1 polymer ?
#
loop_
_entity_poly.entity_id
_entity_poly.type
_entity_poly.pdbx_seq_one_letter_code
_entity_poly.pdbx_strand_id
1 'polypeptide(L)'
;VWKIFDQNVAEPRIAVILPESGDKRWDALIKGMKQAAAENNVHMIICNTEEIDGPEAEREFIREQKDNDIDGFIIYPAPGHETENMLKKECGNKPYLLIADGLAVKEGKTASPTIQPDYREIGRWLGERLRTKKQKIGIIADWKMSEAVQAEICGLNEALEGSESKISW
;
A
#
# COMPACT_ATOMS: atom_id res chain seq x y z
N VAL A 1 35.68 -0.13 -29.86
CA VAL A 1 35.47 -1.59 -29.64
C VAL A 1 35.09 -1.90 -28.19
N TRP A 2 35.14 -0.93 -27.25
CA TRP A 2 34.91 -1.16 -25.80
C TRP A 2 33.47 -0.86 -25.30
N LYS A 3 32.54 -0.44 -26.15
CA LYS A 3 31.15 -0.09 -25.75
C LYS A 3 30.14 -1.24 -25.80
N ILE A 4 30.58 -2.46 -26.17
CA ILE A 4 29.67 -3.61 -26.30
C ILE A 4 29.48 -4.38 -24.98
N PHE A 5 30.35 -4.19 -24.00
CA PHE A 5 30.32 -4.95 -22.73
C PHE A 5 29.60 -4.26 -21.58
N ASP A 6 29.20 -3.00 -21.74
CA ASP A 6 28.51 -2.24 -20.67
C ASP A 6 26.96 -2.39 -20.67
N GLN A 7 26.42 -3.23 -21.53
CA GLN A 7 24.95 -3.34 -21.73
C GLN A 7 24.32 -4.62 -21.17
N ASN A 8 25.03 -5.42 -20.39
CA ASN A 8 24.47 -6.62 -19.76
C ASN A 8 24.42 -6.53 -18.23
N VAL A 9 23.97 -5.40 -17.69
CA VAL A 9 23.44 -5.42 -16.34
C VAL A 9 22.03 -6.01 -16.46
N ALA A 10 21.81 -7.20 -15.93
CA ALA A 10 20.51 -7.81 -15.91
C ALA A 10 19.51 -6.84 -15.25
N GLU A 11 18.41 -6.58 -15.93
CA GLU A 11 17.36 -5.70 -15.38
C GLU A 11 16.84 -6.30 -14.07
N PRO A 12 16.77 -5.51 -12.98
CA PRO A 12 16.21 -5.99 -11.72
C PRO A 12 14.79 -6.51 -11.91
N ARG A 13 14.48 -7.64 -11.31
CA ARG A 13 13.17 -8.30 -11.40
C ARG A 13 12.40 -8.10 -10.10
N ILE A 14 11.27 -7.41 -10.16
CA ILE A 14 10.43 -7.10 -9.01
C ILE A 14 9.09 -7.84 -9.13
N ALA A 15 8.79 -8.68 -8.14
CA ALA A 15 7.48 -9.33 -8.02
C ALA A 15 6.51 -8.42 -7.26
N VAL A 16 5.32 -8.25 -7.82
CA VAL A 16 4.22 -7.48 -7.21
C VAL A 16 3.13 -8.45 -6.80
N ILE A 17 2.87 -8.50 -5.50
CA ILE A 17 1.89 -9.40 -4.87
C ILE A 17 0.75 -8.54 -4.33
N LEU A 18 -0.41 -8.60 -5.00
CA LEU A 18 -1.63 -7.88 -4.64
C LEU A 18 -2.75 -8.90 -4.48
N PRO A 19 -3.61 -8.81 -3.45
CA PRO A 19 -4.76 -9.70 -3.33
C PRO A 19 -5.71 -9.45 -4.50
N GLU A 20 -6.27 -10.54 -5.05
CA GLU A 20 -7.17 -10.44 -6.20
C GLU A 20 -6.59 -9.51 -7.28
N SER A 21 -5.41 -9.83 -7.80
CA SER A 21 -4.63 -8.95 -8.69
C SER A 21 -5.39 -8.48 -9.95
N GLY A 22 -6.49 -9.14 -10.32
CA GLY A 22 -7.41 -8.73 -11.38
C GLY A 22 -8.45 -7.69 -10.97
N ASP A 23 -8.52 -7.28 -9.70
CA ASP A 23 -9.48 -6.27 -9.25
C ASP A 23 -9.12 -4.88 -9.80
N LYS A 24 -10.13 -4.19 -10.34
CA LYS A 24 -10.00 -2.83 -10.92
C LYS A 24 -9.49 -1.77 -9.94
N ARG A 25 -9.63 -1.99 -8.64
CA ARG A 25 -9.06 -1.08 -7.62
C ARG A 25 -7.55 -0.91 -7.77
N TRP A 26 -6.86 -1.90 -8.35
CA TRP A 26 -5.42 -1.87 -8.57
C TRP A 26 -5.00 -1.22 -9.88
N ASP A 27 -5.92 -0.96 -10.82
CA ASP A 27 -5.60 -0.49 -12.18
C ASP A 27 -4.70 0.75 -12.17
N ALA A 28 -5.02 1.75 -11.36
CA ALA A 28 -4.25 2.99 -11.28
C ALA A 28 -2.85 2.75 -10.68
N LEU A 29 -2.76 1.94 -9.63
CA LEU A 29 -1.51 1.58 -8.98
C LEU A 29 -0.62 0.78 -9.93
N ILE A 30 -1.16 -0.27 -10.56
CA ILE A 30 -0.45 -1.11 -11.53
C ILE A 30 0.05 -0.27 -12.71
N LYS A 31 -0.76 0.64 -13.23
CA LYS A 31 -0.37 1.54 -14.31
C LYS A 31 0.82 2.42 -13.90
N GLY A 32 0.76 3.02 -12.72
CA GLY A 32 1.86 3.85 -12.20
C GLY A 32 3.15 3.04 -11.99
N MET A 33 3.04 1.84 -11.41
CA MET A 33 4.17 0.95 -11.23
C MET A 33 4.80 0.51 -12.56
N LYS A 34 3.98 0.16 -13.58
CA LYS A 34 4.47 -0.19 -14.93
C LYS A 34 5.22 0.97 -15.58
N GLN A 35 4.70 2.19 -15.44
CA GLN A 35 5.38 3.37 -15.96
C GLN A 35 6.74 3.57 -15.25
N ALA A 36 6.77 3.54 -13.92
CA ALA A 36 8.00 3.70 -13.15
C ALA A 36 9.02 2.59 -13.46
N ALA A 37 8.57 1.35 -13.64
CA ALA A 37 9.42 0.23 -14.01
C ALA A 37 10.08 0.46 -15.40
N ALA A 38 9.31 0.90 -16.37
CA ALA A 38 9.83 1.21 -17.71
C ALA A 38 10.84 2.36 -17.70
N GLU A 39 10.58 3.42 -16.91
CA GLU A 39 11.48 4.57 -16.78
C GLU A 39 12.80 4.22 -16.07
N ASN A 40 12.83 3.16 -15.26
CA ASN A 40 13.99 2.74 -14.47
C ASN A 40 14.64 1.42 -14.94
N ASN A 41 14.25 0.89 -16.08
CA ASN A 41 14.73 -0.39 -16.61
C ASN A 41 14.58 -1.54 -15.60
N VAL A 42 13.40 -1.66 -15.00
CA VAL A 42 13.01 -2.71 -14.06
C VAL A 42 12.03 -3.66 -14.73
N HIS A 43 12.29 -4.94 -14.65
CA HIS A 43 11.35 -5.97 -15.08
C HIS A 43 10.34 -6.24 -13.97
N MET A 44 9.10 -5.77 -14.14
CA MET A 44 8.05 -5.92 -13.13
C MET A 44 7.12 -7.08 -13.49
N ILE A 45 6.91 -7.98 -12.54
CA ILE A 45 6.06 -9.17 -12.65
C ILE A 45 4.89 -9.01 -11.70
N ILE A 46 3.68 -8.83 -12.25
CA ILE A 46 2.45 -8.84 -11.44
C ILE A 46 2.03 -10.29 -11.28
N CYS A 47 2.03 -10.73 -10.03
CA CYS A 47 1.72 -12.12 -9.72
C CYS A 47 0.20 -12.34 -9.70
N ASN A 48 -0.25 -13.47 -10.23
CA ASN A 48 -1.62 -13.90 -10.07
C ASN A 48 -1.81 -14.44 -8.65
N THR A 49 -2.68 -13.80 -7.88
CA THR A 49 -2.88 -14.07 -6.45
C THR A 49 -4.32 -14.43 -6.11
N GLU A 50 -5.10 -14.87 -7.10
CA GLU A 50 -6.51 -15.24 -6.90
C GLU A 50 -6.70 -16.36 -5.87
N GLU A 51 -5.66 -17.17 -5.65
CA GLU A 51 -5.67 -18.29 -4.72
C GLU A 51 -5.03 -17.98 -3.35
N ILE A 52 -4.53 -16.74 -3.14
CA ILE A 52 -3.93 -16.34 -1.86
C ILE A 52 -5.05 -15.86 -0.92
N ASP A 53 -5.43 -16.72 0.01
CA ASP A 53 -6.51 -16.48 0.97
C ASP A 53 -6.04 -16.20 2.41
N GLY A 54 -4.72 -16.16 2.66
CA GLY A 54 -4.18 -15.89 3.98
C GLY A 54 -2.66 -15.90 4.06
N PRO A 55 -2.09 -15.68 5.28
CA PRO A 55 -0.64 -15.56 5.49
C PRO A 55 0.16 -16.82 5.11
N GLU A 56 -0.42 -18.00 5.23
CA GLU A 56 0.26 -19.25 4.87
C GLU A 56 0.40 -19.37 3.35
N ALA A 57 -0.68 -19.13 2.60
CA ALA A 57 -0.64 -19.14 1.15
C ALA A 57 0.31 -18.04 0.62
N GLU A 58 0.29 -16.85 1.22
CA GLU A 58 1.23 -15.78 0.91
C GLU A 58 2.69 -16.20 1.17
N ARG A 59 2.96 -16.88 2.27
CA ARG A 59 4.29 -17.41 2.61
C ARG A 59 4.81 -18.35 1.54
N GLU A 60 4.02 -19.34 1.16
CA GLU A 60 4.40 -20.32 0.14
C GLU A 60 4.64 -19.65 -1.20
N PHE A 61 3.78 -18.71 -1.56
CA PHE A 61 3.91 -17.95 -2.79
C PHE A 61 5.19 -17.11 -2.84
N ILE A 62 5.56 -16.43 -1.75
CA ILE A 62 6.81 -15.66 -1.67
C ILE A 62 8.03 -16.59 -1.84
N ARG A 63 8.02 -17.77 -1.25
CA ARG A 63 9.08 -18.76 -1.41
C ARG A 63 9.23 -19.19 -2.86
N GLU A 64 8.14 -19.50 -3.52
CA GLU A 64 8.13 -19.87 -4.93
C GLU A 64 8.68 -18.75 -5.81
N GLN A 65 8.23 -17.52 -5.61
CA GLN A 65 8.74 -16.37 -6.37
C GLN A 65 10.21 -16.09 -6.10
N LYS A 66 10.69 -16.31 -4.88
CA LYS A 66 12.09 -16.13 -4.52
C LYS A 66 13.02 -17.07 -5.31
N ASP A 67 12.55 -18.27 -5.64
CA ASP A 67 13.29 -19.25 -6.44
C ASP A 67 13.27 -18.91 -7.94
N ASN A 68 12.43 -17.97 -8.37
CA ASN A 68 12.29 -17.51 -9.76
C ASN A 68 13.17 -16.28 -10.11
N ASP A 69 14.34 -16.13 -9.48
CA ASP A 69 15.27 -15.02 -9.73
C ASP A 69 14.68 -13.62 -9.52
N ILE A 70 13.80 -13.47 -8.54
CA ILE A 70 13.26 -12.16 -8.13
C ILE A 70 14.27 -11.43 -7.26
N ASP A 71 14.52 -10.14 -7.57
CA ASP A 71 15.46 -9.29 -6.83
C ASP A 71 14.82 -8.52 -5.70
N GLY A 72 13.49 -8.32 -5.74
CA GLY A 72 12.74 -7.63 -4.69
C GLY A 72 11.23 -7.80 -4.83
N PHE A 73 10.51 -7.32 -3.83
CA PHE A 73 9.06 -7.49 -3.75
C PHE A 73 8.34 -6.18 -3.48
N ILE A 74 7.15 -6.03 -4.05
CA ILE A 74 6.13 -5.06 -3.64
C ILE A 74 4.92 -5.87 -3.20
N ILE A 75 4.52 -5.76 -1.93
CA ILE A 75 3.54 -6.66 -1.32
C ILE A 75 2.42 -5.84 -0.67
N TYR A 76 1.19 -6.16 -0.99
CA TYR A 76 0.05 -5.84 -0.15
C TYR A 76 -0.19 -7.04 0.78
N PRO A 77 0.18 -6.93 2.07
CA PRO A 77 0.26 -8.09 2.94
C PRO A 77 -1.11 -8.67 3.27
N ALA A 78 -1.19 -9.98 3.33
CA ALA A 78 -2.37 -10.68 3.82
C ALA A 78 -2.68 -10.27 5.28
N PRO A 79 -3.96 -10.18 5.68
CA PRO A 79 -4.32 -9.78 7.03
C PRO A 79 -3.84 -10.81 8.07
N GLY A 80 -3.21 -10.33 9.15
CA GLY A 80 -2.76 -11.19 10.25
C GLY A 80 -1.71 -10.52 11.13
N HIS A 81 -1.68 -10.87 12.42
CA HIS A 81 -0.76 -10.27 13.39
C HIS A 81 0.70 -10.68 13.20
N GLU A 82 0.95 -11.79 12.54
CA GLU A 82 2.31 -12.33 12.33
C GLU A 82 2.85 -12.05 10.93
N THR A 83 2.07 -11.41 10.08
CA THR A 83 2.41 -11.21 8.66
C THR A 83 3.74 -10.48 8.49
N GLU A 84 4.00 -9.42 9.26
CA GLU A 84 5.26 -8.66 9.15
C GLU A 84 6.48 -9.53 9.49
N ASN A 85 6.42 -10.33 10.54
CA ASN A 85 7.50 -11.24 10.92
C ASN A 85 7.69 -12.34 9.86
N MET A 86 6.60 -12.84 9.31
CA MET A 86 6.62 -13.81 8.22
C MET A 86 7.30 -13.23 6.99
N LEU A 87 6.89 -12.06 6.53
CA LEU A 87 7.46 -11.38 5.37
C LEU A 87 8.97 -11.14 5.55
N LYS A 88 9.37 -10.63 6.71
CA LYS A 88 10.78 -10.40 7.03
C LYS A 88 11.61 -11.68 6.96
N LYS A 89 11.05 -12.79 7.41
CA LYS A 89 11.72 -14.11 7.35
C LYS A 89 11.78 -14.66 5.93
N GLU A 90 10.68 -14.62 5.20
CA GLU A 90 10.58 -15.28 3.90
C GLU A 90 11.24 -14.46 2.78
N CYS A 91 11.14 -13.14 2.78
CA CYS A 91 11.89 -12.30 1.85
C CYS A 91 13.40 -12.37 2.10
N GLY A 92 13.83 -12.64 3.33
CA GLY A 92 15.24 -12.80 3.69
C GLY A 92 16.04 -11.53 3.42
N ASN A 93 17.06 -11.65 2.56
CA ASN A 93 17.93 -10.53 2.17
C ASN A 93 17.38 -9.72 0.98
N LYS A 94 16.29 -10.15 0.37
CA LYS A 94 15.69 -9.42 -0.76
C LYS A 94 14.90 -8.23 -0.24
N PRO A 95 15.10 -7.03 -0.83
CA PRO A 95 14.33 -5.85 -0.42
C PRO A 95 12.85 -6.04 -0.71
N TYR A 96 12.01 -5.52 0.16
CA TYR A 96 10.58 -5.49 -0.07
C TYR A 96 9.96 -4.19 0.41
N LEU A 97 8.88 -3.80 -0.26
CA LEU A 97 8.06 -2.63 0.02
C LEU A 97 6.64 -3.07 0.30
N LEU A 98 6.05 -2.59 1.37
CA LEU A 98 4.66 -2.86 1.70
C LEU A 98 3.73 -1.78 1.13
N ILE A 99 2.59 -2.20 0.63
CA ILE A 99 1.45 -1.33 0.36
C ILE A 99 0.44 -1.60 1.45
N ALA A 100 0.09 -0.58 2.23
CA ALA A 100 -0.90 -0.69 3.28
C ALA A 100 -2.17 0.08 2.93
N ASP A 101 -3.32 -0.49 3.28
CA ASP A 101 -4.61 0.18 3.23
C ASP A 101 -5.24 0.08 4.61
N GLY A 102 -4.97 1.09 5.45
CA GLY A 102 -5.50 1.15 6.82
C GLY A 102 -4.92 0.12 7.79
N LEU A 103 -3.81 -0.50 7.47
CA LEU A 103 -3.05 -1.25 8.46
C LEU A 103 -2.48 -0.28 9.49
N ALA A 104 -2.58 -0.65 10.76
CA ALA A 104 -1.92 0.03 11.87
C ALA A 104 -0.41 0.03 11.65
N VAL A 105 0.09 1.01 10.91
CA VAL A 105 1.51 1.33 10.94
C VAL A 105 1.76 1.94 12.31
N LYS A 106 2.26 1.14 13.25
CA LYS A 106 2.67 1.66 14.55
C LYS A 106 3.69 2.74 14.30
N GLU A 107 3.30 3.99 14.57
CA GLU A 107 4.20 5.13 14.46
C GLU A 107 5.54 4.81 15.14
N GLY A 108 6.62 4.90 14.38
CA GLY A 108 7.99 4.89 14.88
C GLY A 108 8.77 3.58 14.85
N LYS A 109 8.24 2.44 14.43
CA LYS A 109 8.99 1.16 14.39
C LYS A 109 8.56 0.18 13.30
N THR A 110 8.13 0.62 12.15
CA THR A 110 8.02 -0.31 11.02
C THR A 110 9.42 -0.62 10.52
N ALA A 111 9.86 -1.83 10.75
CA ALA A 111 11.13 -2.32 10.21
C ALA A 111 11.11 -2.40 8.67
N SER A 112 9.95 -2.21 8.05
CA SER A 112 9.73 -2.39 6.62
C SER A 112 9.22 -1.10 5.97
N PRO A 113 9.81 -0.67 4.84
CA PRO A 113 9.30 0.43 4.06
C PRO A 113 7.84 0.20 3.68
N THR A 114 6.97 1.19 3.92
CA THR A 114 5.53 1.06 3.68
C THR A 114 5.01 2.30 2.96
N ILE A 115 4.20 2.10 1.93
CA ILE A 115 3.42 3.14 1.25
C ILE A 115 1.97 3.00 1.70
N GLN A 116 1.38 4.07 2.17
CA GLN A 116 -0.04 4.15 2.52
C GLN A 116 -0.59 5.54 2.23
N PRO A 117 -1.91 5.68 1.98
CA PRO A 117 -2.55 6.99 1.90
C PRO A 117 -2.43 7.75 3.22
N ASP A 118 -2.26 9.07 3.13
CA ASP A 118 -2.39 9.94 4.31
C ASP A 118 -3.88 10.21 4.58
N TYR A 119 -4.50 9.33 5.34
CA TYR A 119 -5.93 9.39 5.68
C TYR A 119 -6.29 10.67 6.43
N ARG A 120 -5.42 11.17 7.30
CA ARG A 120 -5.66 12.43 8.01
C ARG A 120 -5.70 13.61 7.05
N GLU A 121 -4.79 13.65 6.07
CA GLU A 121 -4.77 14.68 5.04
C GLU A 121 -6.00 14.59 4.12
N ILE A 122 -6.44 13.38 3.78
CA ILE A 122 -7.69 13.15 3.02
C ILE A 122 -8.87 13.75 3.79
N GLY A 123 -9.00 13.46 5.08
CA GLY A 123 -10.03 14.04 5.95
C GLY A 123 -9.94 15.56 6.03
N ARG A 124 -8.74 16.12 6.10
CA ARG A 124 -8.52 17.57 6.13
C ARG A 124 -8.97 18.25 4.84
N TRP A 125 -8.62 17.73 3.69
CA TRP A 125 -9.08 18.23 2.39
C TRP A 125 -10.60 18.21 2.25
N LEU A 126 -11.25 17.16 2.74
CA LEU A 126 -12.71 17.10 2.78
C LEU A 126 -13.27 18.20 3.67
N GLY A 127 -12.73 18.38 4.86
CA GLY A 127 -13.13 19.42 5.81
C GLY A 127 -12.98 20.84 5.25
N GLU A 128 -11.88 21.12 4.56
CA GLU A 128 -11.66 22.41 3.91
C GLU A 128 -12.73 22.74 2.85
N ARG A 129 -13.17 21.75 2.09
CA ARG A 129 -14.29 21.93 1.15
C ARG A 129 -15.63 22.14 1.83
N LEU A 130 -15.84 21.54 2.99
CA LEU A 130 -17.09 21.60 3.72
C LEU A 130 -17.18 22.84 4.63
N ARG A 131 -16.05 23.42 5.08
CA ARG A 131 -16.02 24.56 5.99
C ARG A 131 -16.57 25.87 5.38
N THR A 132 -16.57 25.97 4.05
CA THR A 132 -17.03 27.17 3.33
C THR A 132 -18.55 27.35 3.33
N LYS A 133 -19.30 26.31 3.73
CA LYS A 133 -20.75 26.30 3.76
C LYS A 133 -21.21 26.03 5.18
N LYS A 134 -22.10 26.85 5.71
CA LYS A 134 -22.73 26.60 7.00
C LYS A 134 -23.67 25.39 6.89
N GLN A 135 -23.22 24.22 7.33
CA GLN A 135 -23.99 22.98 7.19
C GLN A 135 -23.78 22.01 8.35
N LYS A 136 -24.74 21.13 8.54
CA LYS A 136 -24.61 19.98 9.43
C LYS A 136 -24.08 18.81 8.64
N ILE A 137 -23.02 18.17 9.14
CA ILE A 137 -22.32 17.06 8.50
C ILE A 137 -22.62 15.81 9.32
N GLY A 138 -23.23 14.80 8.68
CA GLY A 138 -23.39 13.47 9.26
C GLY A 138 -22.26 12.56 8.80
N ILE A 139 -21.70 11.76 9.70
CA ILE A 139 -20.70 10.74 9.35
C ILE A 139 -21.35 9.36 9.50
N ILE A 140 -21.25 8.55 8.46
CA ILE A 140 -21.65 7.15 8.49
C ILE A 140 -20.35 6.33 8.41
N ALA A 141 -20.06 5.57 9.44
CA ALA A 141 -18.89 4.72 9.52
C ALA A 141 -19.27 3.35 10.09
N ASP A 142 -18.45 2.35 9.83
CA ASP A 142 -18.62 1.05 10.47
C ASP A 142 -18.45 1.18 11.99
N TRP A 143 -19.15 0.37 12.76
CA TRP A 143 -19.11 0.39 14.23
C TRP A 143 -17.71 0.07 14.79
N LYS A 144 -16.90 -0.71 14.06
CA LYS A 144 -15.48 -0.91 14.30
C LYS A 144 -14.67 -0.04 13.34
N MET A 145 -14.59 1.24 13.62
CA MET A 145 -13.78 2.15 12.81
C MET A 145 -12.33 1.70 12.79
N SER A 146 -11.79 1.49 11.58
CA SER A 146 -10.36 1.27 11.38
C SER A 146 -9.55 2.52 11.78
N GLU A 147 -8.25 2.36 12.02
CA GLU A 147 -7.35 3.49 12.29
C GLU A 147 -7.35 4.51 11.13
N ALA A 148 -7.50 4.04 9.88
CA ALA A 148 -7.65 4.89 8.71
C ALA A 148 -8.88 5.80 8.81
N VAL A 149 -10.05 5.24 9.12
CA VAL A 149 -11.29 6.01 9.29
C VAL A 149 -11.19 6.97 10.47
N GLN A 150 -10.56 6.56 11.57
CA GLN A 150 -10.31 7.45 12.71
C GLN A 150 -9.41 8.62 12.33
N ALA A 151 -8.35 8.38 11.55
CA ALA A 151 -7.46 9.42 11.05
C ALA A 151 -8.17 10.40 10.11
N GLU A 152 -9.02 9.90 9.19
CA GLU A 152 -9.85 10.74 8.33
C GLU A 152 -10.80 11.64 9.14
N ILE A 153 -11.49 11.07 10.12
CA ILE A 153 -12.40 11.84 11.00
C ILE A 153 -11.61 12.90 11.79
N CYS A 154 -10.40 12.56 12.25
CA CYS A 154 -9.53 13.50 12.94
C CYS A 154 -9.16 14.68 12.03
N GLY A 155 -8.67 14.42 10.82
CA GLY A 155 -8.35 15.45 9.85
C GLY A 155 -9.55 16.31 9.45
N LEU A 156 -10.71 15.69 9.29
CA LEU A 156 -11.98 16.40 9.03
C LEU A 156 -12.34 17.37 10.17
N ASN A 157 -12.27 16.91 11.42
CA ASN A 157 -12.55 17.74 12.60
C ASN A 157 -11.60 18.94 12.67
N GLU A 158 -10.29 18.72 12.49
CA GLU A 158 -9.28 19.77 12.49
C GLU A 158 -9.58 20.87 11.47
N ALA A 159 -9.93 20.46 10.24
CA ALA A 159 -10.25 21.43 9.19
C ALA A 159 -11.54 22.21 9.45
N LEU A 160 -12.47 21.65 10.21
CA LEU A 160 -13.73 22.30 10.57
C LEU A 160 -13.62 23.18 11.82
N GLU A 161 -12.51 23.13 12.56
CA GLU A 161 -12.31 24.00 13.72
C GLU A 161 -12.48 25.47 13.34
N GLY A 162 -13.24 26.22 14.15
CA GLY A 162 -13.53 27.64 13.91
C GLY A 162 -14.47 27.92 12.73
N SER A 163 -15.00 26.90 12.04
CA SER A 163 -16.01 27.06 11.00
C SER A 163 -17.43 27.04 11.57
N GLU A 164 -18.40 27.51 10.76
CA GLU A 164 -19.83 27.40 11.10
C GLU A 164 -20.44 26.02 10.79
N SER A 165 -19.69 25.18 10.05
CA SER A 165 -20.09 23.79 9.78
C SER A 165 -19.81 22.92 11.00
N LYS A 166 -20.72 22.02 11.33
CA LYS A 166 -20.58 21.15 12.51
C LYS A 166 -20.88 19.70 12.17
N ILE A 167 -20.06 18.81 12.70
CA ILE A 167 -20.36 17.38 12.68
C ILE A 167 -21.43 17.12 13.73
N SER A 168 -22.48 16.42 13.34
CA SER A 168 -23.55 15.94 14.22
C SER A 168 -23.62 14.42 14.08
N TRP A 169 -23.56 13.75 15.21
CA TRP A 169 -23.71 12.28 15.34
C TRP A 169 -25.19 11.93 15.45
#